data_356b5b2d0960d206ecf205ac954f8ee1
#
_entry.id   356b5b2d0960d206ecf205ac954f8ee1
#
_cell.length_a   1.000
_cell.length_b   1.000
_cell.length_c   1.000
_cell.angle_alpha   90.00
_cell.angle_beta   90.00
_cell.angle_gamma   90.00
#
_symmetry.space_group_name_H-M   'P 1'
#
loop_
_entity.id
_entity.type
_entity.pdbx_description
1 polymer ?
#
loop_
_entity_poly.entity_id
_entity_poly.type
_entity_poly.pdbx_seq_one_letter_code
_entity_poly.pdbx_strand_id
1 'polypeptide(L)'
;MSIIDERKAALLARVRDYGGPLNELPVLAQFLAQTMHESGGLRYVREIWGPTKAQRGYEGRADLGNVKPGDGKRYMGRDVIQITGRANYRALTAWVQKTFGAKVDFEAKPELLESPEWLGIGAIWYFLTRKGLIDYARAGNIEMVTRRVNGGLNGYQDRLRWYDDCALKLLGFGTVRDFQKSAGLVVDGISGPKTRAALHEALSHVRETPKTEHEPPVMSKTAPVSDARPGKSPPIKKAAPAKTGSGSAGFLLGGLLVLIGAKIDALTAWASEWAHWAASFFN
;
A
#
# COMPACT_ATOMS: atom_id res chain seq x y z
N MET A 1 0.32 -21.43 11.46
CA MET A 1 0.19 -20.17 10.68
C MET A 1 1.39 -20.08 9.76
N SER A 2 1.23 -19.77 8.48
CA SER A 2 2.37 -19.62 7.58
C SER A 2 3.09 -18.29 7.84
N ILE A 3 4.38 -18.19 7.47
CA ILE A 3 5.13 -16.93 7.58
C ILE A 3 4.48 -15.78 6.77
N ILE A 4 3.79 -16.13 5.70
CA ILE A 4 3.04 -15.15 4.89
C ILE A 4 1.85 -14.62 5.69
N ASP A 5 1.11 -15.47 6.39
CA ASP A 5 -0.05 -15.04 7.21
C ASP A 5 0.41 -14.16 8.38
N GLU A 6 1.54 -14.50 9.01
CA GLU A 6 2.14 -13.67 10.06
C GLU A 6 2.51 -12.27 9.53
N ARG A 7 3.12 -12.21 8.33
CA ARG A 7 3.49 -10.94 7.69
C ARG A 7 2.28 -10.12 7.27
N LYS A 8 1.21 -10.78 6.82
CA LYS A 8 -0.07 -10.11 6.50
C LYS A 8 -0.68 -9.50 7.75
N ALA A 9 -0.76 -10.27 8.82
CA ALA A 9 -1.27 -9.79 10.11
C ALA A 9 -0.43 -8.60 10.63
N ALA A 10 0.90 -8.69 10.56
CA ALA A 10 1.81 -7.63 10.94
C ALA A 10 1.60 -6.35 10.11
N LEU A 11 1.52 -6.46 8.78
CA LEU A 11 1.27 -5.32 7.88
C LEU A 11 -0.05 -4.63 8.21
N LEU A 12 -1.13 -5.39 8.36
CA LEU A 12 -2.45 -4.83 8.67
C LEU A 12 -2.47 -4.18 10.06
N ALA A 13 -1.81 -4.78 11.06
CA ALA A 13 -1.66 -4.15 12.37
C ALA A 13 -0.91 -2.80 12.27
N ARG A 14 0.17 -2.73 11.47
CA ARG A 14 0.89 -1.46 11.23
C ARG A 14 -0.01 -0.42 10.56
N VAL A 15 -0.79 -0.80 9.55
CA VAL A 15 -1.73 0.14 8.91
C VAL A 15 -2.76 0.62 9.92
N ARG A 16 -3.36 -0.24 10.72
CA ARG A 16 -4.32 0.14 11.75
C ARG A 16 -3.73 1.15 12.74
N ASP A 17 -2.51 0.89 13.23
CA ASP A 17 -1.90 1.66 14.31
C ASP A 17 -1.26 2.97 13.82
N TYR A 18 -0.71 2.98 12.61
CA TYR A 18 0.12 4.09 12.10
C TYR A 18 -0.34 4.64 10.75
N GLY A 19 -1.33 4.02 10.11
CA GLY A 19 -1.67 4.31 8.73
C GLY A 19 -2.47 5.60 8.52
N GLY A 20 -3.18 6.13 9.52
CA GLY A 20 -4.03 7.30 9.34
C GLY A 20 -4.95 7.16 8.11
N PRO A 21 -4.75 7.98 7.04
CA PRO A 21 -5.58 7.89 5.82
C PRO A 21 -5.56 6.53 5.12
N LEU A 22 -4.55 5.68 5.37
CA LEU A 22 -4.52 4.31 4.80
C LEU A 22 -5.60 3.40 5.41
N ASN A 23 -6.27 3.81 6.48
CA ASN A 23 -7.41 3.09 7.03
C ASN A 23 -8.70 3.32 6.25
N GLU A 24 -8.76 4.31 5.35
CA GLU A 24 -9.87 4.49 4.42
C GLU A 24 -9.87 3.34 3.40
N LEU A 25 -10.97 2.58 3.28
CA LEU A 25 -10.99 1.35 2.48
C LEU A 25 -10.55 1.53 1.03
N PRO A 26 -10.93 2.60 0.28
CA PRO A 26 -10.45 2.81 -1.07
C PRO A 26 -8.93 3.05 -1.12
N VAL A 27 -8.37 3.71 -0.10
CA VAL A 27 -6.93 3.96 0.02
C VAL A 27 -6.21 2.67 0.44
N LEU A 28 -6.77 1.92 1.37
CA LEU A 28 -6.23 0.62 1.81
C LEU A 28 -6.13 -0.38 0.66
N ALA A 29 -7.17 -0.49 -0.17
CA ALA A 29 -7.14 -1.38 -1.33
C ALA A 29 -5.98 -1.04 -2.28
N GLN A 30 -5.75 0.25 -2.54
CA GLN A 30 -4.64 0.74 -3.36
C GLN A 30 -3.28 0.46 -2.71
N PHE A 31 -3.16 0.75 -1.41
CA PHE A 31 -1.95 0.48 -0.62
C PHE A 31 -1.58 -1.00 -0.66
N LEU A 32 -2.55 -1.88 -0.36
CA LEU A 32 -2.34 -3.33 -0.40
C LEU A 32 -1.96 -3.82 -1.79
N ALA A 33 -2.62 -3.34 -2.85
CA ALA A 33 -2.30 -3.72 -4.22
C ALA A 33 -0.83 -3.43 -4.58
N GLN A 34 -0.32 -2.28 -4.17
CA GLN A 34 1.07 -1.91 -4.42
C GLN A 34 2.04 -2.74 -3.57
N THR A 35 1.79 -2.86 -2.28
CA THR A 35 2.67 -3.60 -1.36
C THR A 35 2.73 -5.09 -1.68
N MET A 36 1.61 -5.70 -2.07
CA MET A 36 1.57 -7.10 -2.50
C MET A 36 2.38 -7.32 -3.78
N HIS A 37 2.28 -6.41 -4.75
CA HIS A 37 3.10 -6.49 -5.96
C HIS A 37 4.59 -6.36 -5.65
N GLU A 38 5.00 -5.31 -4.90
CA GLU A 38 6.41 -5.02 -4.61
C GLU A 38 7.10 -6.15 -3.81
N SER A 39 6.35 -6.81 -2.94
CA SER A 39 6.86 -7.88 -2.07
C SER A 39 6.63 -9.30 -2.62
N GLY A 40 6.01 -9.45 -3.80
CA GLY A 40 5.62 -10.75 -4.35
C GLY A 40 4.65 -11.50 -3.42
N GLY A 41 3.62 -10.81 -2.90
CA GLY A 41 2.67 -11.36 -1.94
C GLY A 41 3.29 -11.56 -0.55
N LEU A 42 4.13 -10.64 -0.11
CA LEU A 42 4.87 -10.65 1.15
C LEU A 42 5.93 -11.76 1.29
N ARG A 43 6.31 -12.40 0.16
CA ARG A 43 7.44 -13.36 0.17
C ARG A 43 8.76 -12.67 0.44
N TYR A 44 8.96 -11.49 -0.14
CA TYR A 44 10.23 -10.77 -0.14
C TYR A 44 10.10 -9.48 0.67
N VAL A 45 10.50 -9.55 1.93
CA VAL A 45 10.57 -8.40 2.84
C VAL A 45 12.02 -7.94 3.07
N ARG A 46 12.97 -8.61 2.42
CA ARG A 46 14.37 -8.29 2.35
C ARG A 46 14.91 -8.67 0.96
N GLU A 47 15.74 -7.81 0.40
CA GLU A 47 16.46 -8.08 -0.85
C GLU A 47 17.35 -9.33 -0.72
N ILE A 48 17.25 -10.22 -1.73
CA ILE A 48 18.13 -11.40 -1.80
C ILE A 48 19.51 -10.92 -2.26
N TRP A 49 20.47 -11.01 -1.35
CA TRP A 49 21.82 -10.52 -1.59
C TRP A 49 22.70 -11.55 -2.26
N GLY A 50 23.12 -11.30 -3.55
CA GLY A 50 24.01 -12.16 -4.30
C GLY A 50 25.49 -11.97 -4.09
N PRO A 51 26.15 -10.76 -4.07
CA PRO A 51 25.68 -9.49 -4.63
C PRO A 51 25.72 -9.48 -6.17
N THR A 52 24.66 -9.01 -6.78
CA THR A 52 24.60 -8.74 -8.22
C THR A 52 25.45 -7.52 -8.58
N LYS A 53 25.66 -7.24 -9.88
CA LYS A 53 26.33 -6.00 -10.32
C LYS A 53 25.61 -4.75 -9.82
N ALA A 54 24.27 -4.76 -9.83
CA ALA A 54 23.45 -3.64 -9.31
C ALA A 54 23.66 -3.45 -7.81
N GLN A 55 23.65 -4.53 -7.04
CA GLN A 55 23.86 -4.51 -5.58
C GLN A 55 25.26 -4.03 -5.19
N ARG A 56 26.30 -4.47 -5.94
CA ARG A 56 27.65 -3.92 -5.75
C ARG A 56 27.69 -2.41 -6.00
N GLY A 57 26.85 -1.91 -6.91
CA GLY A 57 26.70 -0.49 -7.16
C GLY A 57 26.03 0.31 -6.03
N TYR A 58 25.53 -0.31 -4.96
CA TYR A 58 25.03 0.42 -3.77
C TYR A 58 26.18 0.96 -2.92
N GLU A 59 27.35 0.36 -2.99
CA GLU A 59 28.53 0.80 -2.24
C GLU A 59 29.02 2.14 -2.77
N GLY A 60 29.32 3.07 -1.86
CA GLY A 60 29.80 4.42 -2.19
C GLY A 60 28.75 5.32 -2.88
N ARG A 61 27.48 4.92 -2.93
CA ARG A 61 26.39 5.70 -3.53
C ARG A 61 25.99 6.87 -2.62
N ALA A 62 26.54 8.05 -2.88
CA ALA A 62 26.27 9.27 -2.12
C ALA A 62 24.80 9.69 -2.16
N ASP A 63 24.11 9.48 -3.30
CA ASP A 63 22.68 9.75 -3.47
C ASP A 63 21.76 8.83 -2.62
N LEU A 64 22.28 7.65 -2.22
CA LEU A 64 21.66 6.76 -1.23
C LEU A 64 22.14 7.04 0.20
N GLY A 65 23.09 7.95 0.40
CA GLY A 65 23.75 8.19 1.67
C GLY A 65 24.72 7.08 2.10
N ASN A 66 25.05 6.16 1.19
CA ASN A 66 25.97 5.05 1.43
C ASN A 66 27.42 5.51 1.25
N VAL A 67 27.96 6.21 2.25
CA VAL A 67 29.28 6.86 2.17
C VAL A 67 30.36 6.19 3.02
N LYS A 68 29.99 5.16 3.79
CA LYS A 68 30.92 4.38 4.60
C LYS A 68 31.10 2.98 4.02
N PRO A 69 32.31 2.37 4.15
CA PRO A 69 32.52 0.99 3.74
C PRO A 69 31.49 0.03 4.35
N GLY A 70 30.88 -0.82 3.52
CA GLY A 70 29.86 -1.79 3.91
C GLY A 70 28.43 -1.26 3.91
N ASP A 71 28.20 0.04 3.64
CA ASP A 71 26.86 0.62 3.63
C ASP A 71 25.98 0.00 2.57
N GLY A 72 26.54 -0.37 1.41
CA GLY A 72 25.79 -0.97 0.32
C GLY A 72 25.02 -2.22 0.76
N LYS A 73 25.69 -3.15 1.45
CA LYS A 73 25.07 -4.36 1.99
C LYS A 73 24.23 -4.07 3.24
N ARG A 74 24.71 -3.19 4.14
CA ARG A 74 24.03 -2.88 5.38
C ARG A 74 22.64 -2.29 5.14
N TYR A 75 22.51 -1.39 4.17
CA TYR A 75 21.26 -0.68 3.84
C TYR A 75 20.66 -1.18 2.52
N MET A 76 20.77 -2.50 2.26
CA MET A 76 20.04 -3.15 1.17
C MET A 76 18.52 -3.00 1.36
N GLY A 77 17.74 -3.32 0.34
CA GLY A 77 16.29 -3.23 0.38
C GLY A 77 15.64 -4.07 1.48
N ARG A 78 14.82 -3.43 2.33
CA ARG A 78 14.01 -4.07 3.36
C ARG A 78 12.61 -3.50 3.40
N ASP A 79 11.75 -4.15 4.17
CA ASP A 79 10.32 -3.91 4.23
C ASP A 79 9.60 -4.28 2.92
N VAL A 80 8.28 -4.23 2.90
CA VAL A 80 7.41 -4.65 1.79
C VAL A 80 7.54 -3.80 0.52
N ILE A 81 8.20 -2.62 0.59
CA ILE A 81 8.50 -1.77 -0.57
C ILE A 81 10.00 -1.53 -0.78
N GLN A 82 10.86 -2.33 -0.16
CA GLN A 82 12.30 -2.32 -0.39
C GLN A 82 12.96 -0.96 -0.11
N ILE A 83 12.81 -0.43 1.13
CA ILE A 83 13.55 0.74 1.60
C ILE A 83 15.04 0.48 1.48
N THR A 84 15.76 1.29 0.69
CA THR A 84 17.17 1.08 0.33
C THR A 84 17.97 2.35 0.55
N GLY A 85 19.19 2.21 1.06
CA GLY A 85 20.15 3.29 1.29
C GLY A 85 20.08 3.94 2.66
N ARG A 86 21.24 4.23 3.26
CA ARG A 86 21.40 4.82 4.60
C ARG A 86 20.52 6.06 4.81
N ALA A 87 20.44 6.94 3.81
CA ALA A 87 19.65 8.16 3.88
C ALA A 87 18.16 7.88 4.10
N ASN A 88 17.60 6.87 3.42
CA ASN A 88 16.21 6.49 3.59
C ASN A 88 15.93 5.85 4.96
N TYR A 89 16.85 5.02 5.46
CA TYR A 89 16.72 4.45 6.82
C TYR A 89 16.75 5.54 7.90
N ARG A 90 17.63 6.52 7.75
CA ARG A 90 17.69 7.69 8.65
C ARG A 90 16.43 8.53 8.58
N ALA A 91 15.94 8.82 7.36
CA ALA A 91 14.72 9.61 7.15
C ALA A 91 13.50 8.91 7.74
N LEU A 92 13.37 7.59 7.54
CA LEU A 92 12.32 6.78 8.14
C LEU A 92 12.39 6.79 9.67
N THR A 93 13.58 6.63 10.26
CA THR A 93 13.81 6.74 11.70
C THR A 93 13.31 8.08 12.22
N ALA A 94 13.77 9.19 11.63
CA ALA A 94 13.37 10.53 12.04
C ALA A 94 11.87 10.77 11.93
N TRP A 95 11.24 10.25 10.87
CA TRP A 95 9.80 10.37 10.67
C TRP A 95 9.02 9.58 11.73
N VAL A 96 9.39 8.35 12.02
CA VAL A 96 8.71 7.50 13.02
C VAL A 96 8.85 8.11 14.42
N GLN A 97 10.07 8.54 14.80
CA GLN A 97 10.30 9.20 16.07
C GLN A 97 9.48 10.49 16.22
N LYS A 98 9.46 11.33 15.18
CA LYS A 98 8.75 12.61 15.20
C LYS A 98 7.23 12.43 15.21
N THR A 99 6.72 11.47 14.41
CA THR A 99 5.27 11.32 14.19
C THR A 99 4.59 10.53 15.30
N PHE A 100 5.27 9.51 15.84
CA PHE A 100 4.68 8.56 16.79
C PHE A 100 5.38 8.53 18.16
N GLY A 101 6.47 9.29 18.36
CA GLY A 101 7.25 9.28 19.60
C GLY A 101 7.97 7.95 19.87
N ALA A 102 8.03 7.04 18.91
CA ALA A 102 8.60 5.71 19.08
C ALA A 102 10.12 5.77 19.23
N LYS A 103 10.66 5.04 20.22
CA LYS A 103 12.11 4.94 20.46
C LYS A 103 12.71 3.83 19.58
N VAL A 104 12.85 4.10 18.29
CA VAL A 104 13.42 3.18 17.29
C VAL A 104 14.49 3.87 16.46
N ASP A 105 15.50 3.13 16.01
CA ASP A 105 16.54 3.61 15.10
C ASP A 105 16.83 2.55 14.04
N PHE A 106 16.24 2.74 12.85
CA PHE A 106 16.44 1.85 11.70
C PHE A 106 17.81 2.07 11.02
N GLU A 107 18.47 3.23 11.20
CA GLU A 107 19.83 3.42 10.72
C GLU A 107 20.81 2.57 11.53
N ALA A 108 20.64 2.55 12.87
CA ALA A 108 21.47 1.73 13.74
C ALA A 108 21.15 0.23 13.61
N LYS A 109 19.86 -0.14 13.46
CA LYS A 109 19.36 -1.52 13.40
C LYS A 109 18.45 -1.73 12.18
N PRO A 110 19.02 -1.83 10.95
CA PRO A 110 18.24 -1.95 9.70
C PRO A 110 17.33 -3.16 9.66
N GLU A 111 17.73 -4.26 10.32
CA GLU A 111 16.98 -5.52 10.39
C GLU A 111 15.62 -5.41 11.09
N LEU A 112 15.38 -4.38 11.88
CA LEU A 112 14.09 -4.13 12.50
C LEU A 112 12.95 -3.99 11.48
N LEU A 113 13.25 -3.53 10.25
CA LEU A 113 12.25 -3.44 9.17
C LEU A 113 11.74 -4.80 8.66
N GLU A 114 12.38 -5.90 9.08
CA GLU A 114 11.97 -7.27 8.77
C GLU A 114 11.16 -7.90 9.92
N SER A 115 11.15 -7.26 11.09
CA SER A 115 10.48 -7.79 12.28
C SER A 115 8.95 -7.59 12.20
N PRO A 116 8.15 -8.48 12.79
CA PRO A 116 6.69 -8.31 12.83
C PRO A 116 6.24 -6.98 13.46
N GLU A 117 7.04 -6.44 14.38
CA GLU A 117 6.76 -5.17 15.04
C GLU A 117 6.81 -3.97 14.08
N TRP A 118 7.70 -3.99 13.08
CA TRP A 118 7.94 -2.84 12.19
C TRP A 118 7.65 -3.10 10.72
N LEU A 119 7.28 -4.33 10.36
CA LEU A 119 6.99 -4.69 8.98
C LEU A 119 5.84 -3.83 8.43
N GLY A 120 6.06 -3.20 7.29
CA GLY A 120 5.12 -2.31 6.62
C GLY A 120 5.27 -0.83 6.98
N ILE A 121 6.07 -0.48 8.01
CA ILE A 121 6.22 0.93 8.41
C ILE A 121 6.89 1.78 7.33
N GLY A 122 7.81 1.21 6.56
CA GLY A 122 8.45 1.88 5.42
C GLY A 122 7.45 2.15 4.29
N ALA A 123 6.55 1.21 4.03
CA ALA A 123 5.48 1.40 3.05
C ALA A 123 4.50 2.49 3.49
N ILE A 124 4.10 2.50 4.77
CA ILE A 124 3.24 3.54 5.35
C ILE A 124 3.91 4.90 5.22
N TRP A 125 5.17 5.01 5.64
CA TRP A 125 5.95 6.25 5.48
C TRP A 125 5.97 6.73 4.03
N TYR A 126 6.25 5.82 3.09
CA TYR A 126 6.29 6.14 1.67
C TYR A 126 4.96 6.71 1.18
N PHE A 127 3.85 6.04 1.49
CA PHE A 127 2.52 6.46 1.05
C PHE A 127 2.09 7.80 1.66
N LEU A 128 2.36 8.01 2.95
CA LEU A 128 1.94 9.22 3.66
C LEU A 128 2.81 10.45 3.31
N THR A 129 4.06 10.25 2.90
CA THR A 129 4.99 11.37 2.64
C THR A 129 5.11 11.72 1.15
N ARG A 130 4.65 10.85 0.24
CA ARG A 130 4.69 11.13 -1.20
C ARG A 130 3.52 11.99 -1.63
N LYS A 131 3.84 13.20 -2.14
CA LYS A 131 2.84 14.19 -2.57
C LYS A 131 1.82 13.60 -3.54
N GLY A 132 0.54 13.73 -3.20
CA GLY A 132 -0.60 13.34 -4.02
C GLY A 132 -0.88 11.84 -4.07
N LEU A 133 -0.09 10.98 -3.39
CA LEU A 133 -0.30 9.52 -3.47
C LEU A 133 -1.63 9.12 -2.84
N ILE A 134 -1.94 9.66 -1.67
CA ILE A 134 -3.22 9.45 -0.98
C ILE A 134 -4.39 10.00 -1.82
N ASP A 135 -4.24 11.19 -2.41
CA ASP A 135 -5.31 11.79 -3.21
C ASP A 135 -5.63 10.96 -4.46
N TYR A 136 -4.59 10.44 -5.14
CA TYR A 136 -4.79 9.51 -6.25
C TYR A 136 -5.45 8.20 -5.80
N ALA A 137 -5.10 7.70 -4.63
CA ALA A 137 -5.71 6.49 -4.09
C ALA A 137 -7.19 6.72 -3.75
N ARG A 138 -7.54 7.84 -3.11
CA ARG A 138 -8.93 8.25 -2.84
C ARG A 138 -9.75 8.43 -4.11
N ALA A 139 -9.12 8.94 -5.18
CA ALA A 139 -9.78 9.10 -6.47
C ALA A 139 -9.87 7.80 -7.30
N GLY A 140 -9.45 6.65 -6.78
CA GLY A 140 -9.47 5.37 -7.50
C GLY A 140 -8.48 5.30 -8.67
N ASN A 141 -7.51 6.21 -8.75
CA ASN A 141 -6.58 6.30 -9.86
C ASN A 141 -5.38 5.36 -9.69
N ILE A 142 -5.60 4.07 -9.95
CA ILE A 142 -4.59 3.00 -9.80
C ILE A 142 -3.36 3.27 -10.67
N GLU A 143 -3.56 3.84 -11.86
CA GLU A 143 -2.46 4.16 -12.77
C GLU A 143 -1.53 5.19 -12.15
N MET A 144 -2.05 6.30 -11.63
CA MET A 144 -1.25 7.35 -11.01
C MET A 144 -0.59 6.86 -9.72
N VAL A 145 -1.29 6.06 -8.89
CA VAL A 145 -0.68 5.40 -7.73
C VAL A 145 0.51 4.55 -8.16
N THR A 146 0.35 3.70 -9.19
CA THR A 146 1.43 2.88 -9.75
C THR A 146 2.60 3.72 -10.25
N ARG A 147 2.34 4.78 -11.01
CA ARG A 147 3.38 5.70 -11.50
C ARG A 147 4.15 6.37 -10.37
N ARG A 148 3.48 6.73 -9.29
CA ARG A 148 4.12 7.35 -8.12
C ARG A 148 4.96 6.36 -7.32
N VAL A 149 4.53 5.10 -7.22
CA VAL A 149 5.27 4.06 -6.51
C VAL A 149 6.47 3.56 -7.32
N ASN A 150 6.26 3.24 -8.59
CA ASN A 150 7.26 2.55 -9.44
C ASN A 150 8.04 3.50 -10.37
N GLY A 151 7.59 4.73 -10.55
CA GLY A 151 8.14 5.66 -11.54
C GLY A 151 7.68 5.41 -12.98
N GLY A 152 6.81 4.42 -13.21
CA GLY A 152 6.26 4.00 -14.50
C GLY A 152 5.10 3.03 -14.31
N LEU A 153 4.83 2.20 -15.32
CA LEU A 153 3.75 1.20 -15.32
C LEU A 153 4.28 -0.26 -15.31
N ASN A 154 5.49 -0.48 -14.78
CA ASN A 154 6.01 -1.84 -14.66
C ASN A 154 5.13 -2.65 -13.70
N GLY A 155 4.72 -3.85 -14.14
CA GLY A 155 3.85 -4.73 -13.37
C GLY A 155 2.41 -4.23 -13.22
N TYR A 156 1.94 -3.26 -14.03
CA TYR A 156 0.62 -2.64 -13.88
C TYR A 156 -0.51 -3.65 -13.88
N GLN A 157 -0.49 -4.65 -14.78
CA GLN A 157 -1.51 -5.70 -14.84
C GLN A 157 -1.54 -6.56 -13.57
N ASP A 158 -0.39 -6.81 -12.96
CA ASP A 158 -0.32 -7.52 -11.69
C ASP A 158 -0.87 -6.69 -10.53
N ARG A 159 -0.57 -5.39 -10.50
CA ARG A 159 -1.13 -4.46 -9.50
C ARG A 159 -2.66 -4.33 -9.62
N LEU A 160 -3.20 -4.39 -10.84
CA LEU A 160 -4.64 -4.45 -11.06
C LEU A 160 -5.24 -5.72 -10.48
N ARG A 161 -4.61 -6.90 -10.67
CA ARG A 161 -5.08 -8.16 -10.07
C ARG A 161 -5.07 -8.10 -8.55
N TRP A 162 -3.99 -7.58 -7.96
CA TRP A 162 -3.91 -7.38 -6.51
C TRP A 162 -4.96 -6.40 -6.00
N TYR A 163 -5.24 -5.33 -6.75
CA TYR A 163 -6.31 -4.40 -6.40
C TYR A 163 -7.67 -5.08 -6.40
N ASP A 164 -7.98 -5.83 -7.45
CA ASP A 164 -9.23 -6.57 -7.59
C ASP A 164 -9.41 -7.55 -6.41
N ASP A 165 -8.38 -8.34 -6.10
CA ASP A 165 -8.39 -9.30 -4.99
C ASP A 165 -8.57 -8.60 -3.63
N CYS A 166 -7.82 -7.55 -3.36
CA CYS A 166 -7.92 -6.79 -2.12
C CYS A 166 -9.29 -6.12 -1.98
N ALA A 167 -9.80 -5.47 -3.04
CA ALA A 167 -11.07 -4.78 -3.02
C ALA A 167 -12.25 -5.75 -2.78
N LEU A 168 -12.26 -6.89 -3.47
CA LEU A 168 -13.27 -7.94 -3.26
C LEU A 168 -13.29 -8.42 -1.81
N LYS A 169 -12.13 -8.73 -1.25
CA LYS A 169 -12.00 -9.20 0.13
C LYS A 169 -12.44 -8.13 1.13
N LEU A 170 -12.03 -6.87 0.92
CA LEU A 170 -12.48 -5.74 1.75
C LEU A 170 -14.00 -5.54 1.72
N LEU A 171 -14.65 -5.90 0.64
CA LEU A 171 -16.11 -5.85 0.47
C LEU A 171 -16.82 -7.17 0.83
N GLY A 172 -16.09 -8.21 1.25
CA GLY A 172 -16.64 -9.51 1.62
C GLY A 172 -17.13 -10.37 0.46
N PHE A 173 -16.59 -10.16 -0.75
CA PHE A 173 -16.93 -10.97 -1.93
C PHE A 173 -15.86 -12.03 -2.21
N GLY A 174 -16.28 -13.26 -2.51
CA GLY A 174 -15.38 -14.35 -2.88
C GLY A 174 -14.88 -14.28 -4.32
N THR A 175 -15.69 -13.76 -5.24
CA THR A 175 -15.35 -13.70 -6.66
C THR A 175 -15.79 -12.40 -7.35
N VAL A 176 -15.16 -12.09 -8.49
CA VAL A 176 -15.59 -10.99 -9.36
C VAL A 176 -17.03 -11.14 -9.80
N ARG A 177 -17.49 -12.37 -10.10
CA ARG A 177 -18.87 -12.66 -10.53
C ARG A 177 -19.88 -12.31 -9.43
N ASP A 178 -19.59 -12.65 -8.19
CA ASP A 178 -20.47 -12.35 -7.05
C ASP A 178 -20.61 -10.84 -6.88
N PHE A 179 -19.51 -10.11 -6.97
CA PHE A 179 -19.54 -8.66 -6.93
C PHE A 179 -20.30 -8.06 -8.12
N GLN A 180 -20.01 -8.51 -9.36
CA GLN A 180 -20.70 -8.02 -10.55
C GLN A 180 -22.22 -8.22 -10.45
N LYS A 181 -22.65 -9.40 -9.98
CA LYS A 181 -24.07 -9.70 -9.75
C LYS A 181 -24.69 -8.75 -8.71
N SER A 182 -23.99 -8.52 -7.59
CA SER A 182 -24.44 -7.61 -6.54
C SER A 182 -24.49 -6.15 -7.01
N ALA A 183 -23.56 -5.75 -7.88
CA ALA A 183 -23.45 -4.39 -8.42
C ALA A 183 -24.30 -4.14 -9.69
N GLY A 184 -25.09 -5.13 -10.14
CA GLY A 184 -25.91 -5.00 -11.36
C GLY A 184 -25.10 -4.84 -12.65
N LEU A 185 -23.87 -5.36 -12.67
CA LEU A 185 -22.99 -5.33 -13.82
C LEU A 185 -23.17 -6.58 -14.69
N VAL A 186 -22.58 -6.57 -15.89
CA VAL A 186 -22.45 -7.78 -16.71
C VAL A 186 -21.62 -8.81 -15.95
N VAL A 187 -22.18 -10.02 -15.74
CA VAL A 187 -21.58 -11.09 -14.94
C VAL A 187 -20.69 -11.97 -15.82
N ASP A 188 -19.55 -11.42 -16.28
CA ASP A 188 -18.59 -12.14 -17.13
C ASP A 188 -17.39 -12.71 -16.33
N GLY A 189 -17.21 -12.28 -15.08
CA GLY A 189 -16.07 -12.68 -14.23
C GLY A 189 -14.78 -11.96 -14.58
N ILE A 190 -14.82 -10.93 -15.44
CA ILE A 190 -13.65 -10.16 -15.87
C ILE A 190 -13.65 -8.81 -15.16
N SER A 191 -12.60 -8.53 -14.37
CA SER A 191 -12.44 -7.22 -13.75
C SER A 191 -11.87 -6.23 -14.76
N GLY A 192 -12.77 -5.58 -15.51
CA GLY A 192 -12.45 -4.48 -16.41
C GLY A 192 -12.55 -3.10 -15.72
N PRO A 193 -12.35 -2.01 -16.48
CA PRO A 193 -12.43 -0.65 -15.93
C PRO A 193 -13.77 -0.34 -15.24
N LYS A 194 -14.89 -0.84 -15.76
CA LYS A 194 -16.24 -0.65 -15.17
C LYS A 194 -16.36 -1.37 -13.83
N THR A 195 -15.89 -2.62 -13.75
CA THR A 195 -15.90 -3.40 -12.52
C THR A 195 -15.01 -2.74 -11.45
N ARG A 196 -13.82 -2.26 -11.81
CA ARG A 196 -12.92 -1.56 -10.87
C ARG A 196 -13.48 -0.22 -10.41
N ALA A 197 -14.15 0.53 -11.28
CA ALA A 197 -14.83 1.76 -10.87
C ALA A 197 -15.93 1.46 -9.84
N ALA A 198 -16.75 0.42 -10.07
CA ALA A 198 -17.78 0.01 -9.12
C ALA A 198 -17.19 -0.54 -7.80
N LEU A 199 -16.07 -1.28 -7.83
CA LEU A 199 -15.36 -1.72 -6.63
C LEU A 199 -14.88 -0.50 -5.81
N HIS A 200 -14.29 0.50 -6.48
CA HIS A 200 -13.83 1.72 -5.82
C HIS A 200 -15.00 2.50 -5.21
N GLU A 201 -16.09 2.65 -5.94
CA GLU A 201 -17.30 3.31 -5.46
C GLU A 201 -17.87 2.58 -4.23
N ALA A 202 -17.97 1.24 -4.29
CA ALA A 202 -18.45 0.44 -3.17
C ALA A 202 -17.57 0.61 -1.93
N LEU A 203 -16.23 0.57 -2.07
CA LEU A 203 -15.29 0.83 -0.97
C LEU A 203 -15.46 2.23 -0.37
N SER A 204 -15.76 3.23 -1.20
CA SER A 204 -15.94 4.62 -0.76
C SER A 204 -17.25 4.84 0.01
N HIS A 205 -18.23 3.95 -0.18
CA HIS A 205 -19.54 4.04 0.50
C HIS A 205 -19.62 3.22 1.79
N VAL A 206 -18.65 2.36 2.07
CA VAL A 206 -18.54 1.70 3.38
C VAL A 206 -18.21 2.77 4.41
N ARG A 207 -19.20 3.20 5.18
CA ARG A 207 -19.00 4.15 6.28
C ARG A 207 -18.15 3.48 7.36
N GLU A 208 -17.06 4.11 7.73
CA GLU A 208 -16.41 3.81 9.00
C GLU A 208 -17.45 4.08 10.11
N THR A 209 -17.75 3.07 10.91
CA THR A 209 -18.47 3.32 12.18
C THR A 209 -17.62 4.28 13.01
N PRO A 210 -18.23 5.30 13.65
CA PRO A 210 -17.45 6.26 14.42
C PRO A 210 -16.65 5.52 15.49
N LYS A 211 -15.33 5.75 15.49
CA LYS A 211 -14.45 5.31 16.57
C LYS A 211 -14.97 5.86 17.87
N THR A 212 -15.25 5.00 18.84
CA THR A 212 -15.24 5.40 20.24
C THR A 212 -13.89 6.07 20.49
N GLU A 213 -13.95 7.35 20.91
CA GLU A 213 -12.82 8.22 21.14
C GLU A 213 -11.77 7.53 22.02
N HIS A 214 -10.66 7.14 21.42
CA HIS A 214 -9.36 7.18 22.08
C HIS A 214 -8.69 8.44 21.58
N GLU A 215 -8.67 9.43 22.42
CA GLU A 215 -8.00 10.72 22.21
C GLU A 215 -6.54 10.48 21.83
N PRO A 216 -6.09 10.87 20.62
CA PRO A 216 -4.68 10.87 20.35
C PRO A 216 -4.02 12.03 21.11
N PRO A 217 -2.77 11.91 21.57
CA PRO A 217 -2.08 13.00 22.24
C PRO A 217 -2.04 14.23 21.32
N VAL A 218 -2.40 15.37 21.88
CA VAL A 218 -2.55 16.69 21.25
C VAL A 218 -1.29 17.03 20.44
N MET A 219 -1.45 17.15 19.12
CA MET A 219 -0.41 17.61 18.22
C MET A 219 -0.29 19.14 18.23
N SER A 220 0.83 19.65 18.68
CA SER A 220 1.25 21.05 18.49
C SER A 220 1.59 21.31 17.01
N LYS A 221 1.02 22.39 16.44
CA LYS A 221 1.28 22.85 15.06
C LYS A 221 2.70 23.44 14.96
N THR A 222 3.31 23.22 13.80
CA THR A 222 4.24 24.03 12.99
C THR A 222 5.61 23.46 12.71
N ALA A 223 5.93 23.25 11.45
CA ALA A 223 6.93 23.92 10.62
C ALA A 223 7.17 23.14 9.29
N PRO A 224 7.54 23.79 8.18
CA PRO A 224 7.60 23.17 6.85
C PRO A 224 8.82 22.26 6.70
N VAL A 225 8.61 21.10 6.10
CA VAL A 225 9.65 20.12 5.80
C VAL A 225 10.34 20.49 4.50
N SER A 226 11.68 20.65 4.54
CA SER A 226 12.51 20.86 3.36
C SER A 226 12.52 19.62 2.46
N ASP A 227 12.52 19.86 1.13
CA ASP A 227 12.56 18.84 0.08
C ASP A 227 13.88 18.06 0.05
N ALA A 228 14.03 17.03 0.87
CA ALA A 228 15.04 16.01 0.66
C ALA A 228 14.45 14.90 -0.23
N ARG A 229 14.79 14.89 -1.51
CA ARG A 229 14.39 13.84 -2.46
C ARG A 229 15.02 12.51 -2.06
N PRO A 230 14.26 11.43 -1.82
CA PRO A 230 14.83 10.09 -1.77
C PRO A 230 15.37 9.72 -3.15
N GLY A 231 16.57 9.18 -3.19
CA GLY A 231 17.23 8.77 -4.43
C GLY A 231 16.37 7.80 -5.25
N LYS A 232 16.33 8.03 -6.57
CA LYS A 232 15.67 7.16 -7.55
C LYS A 232 16.36 5.80 -7.58
N SER A 233 15.59 4.73 -7.46
CA SER A 233 16.05 3.39 -7.88
C SER A 233 16.43 3.42 -9.36
N PRO A 234 17.47 2.67 -9.79
CA PRO A 234 17.93 2.71 -11.17
C PRO A 234 16.83 2.22 -12.13
N PRO A 235 16.69 2.83 -13.33
CA PRO A 235 15.66 2.47 -14.29
C PRO A 235 15.92 1.10 -14.91
N ILE A 236 14.95 0.21 -14.88
CA ILE A 236 14.89 -1.00 -15.69
C ILE A 236 14.49 -0.57 -17.11
N LYS A 237 15.18 -1.09 -18.14
CA LYS A 237 15.09 -0.70 -19.55
C LYS A 237 13.66 -0.65 -20.09
N LYS A 238 13.37 0.41 -20.85
CA LYS A 238 12.09 0.70 -21.52
C LYS A 238 11.75 -0.30 -22.62
N ALA A 239 10.48 -0.75 -22.65
CA ALA A 239 9.81 -1.20 -23.86
C ALA A 239 8.84 -0.10 -24.34
N ALA A 240 8.66 0.04 -25.66
CA ALA A 240 7.96 1.15 -26.33
C ALA A 240 6.44 1.15 -26.16
N PRO A 241 5.74 2.29 -26.33
CA PRO A 241 4.33 2.44 -26.00
C PRO A 241 3.39 2.07 -27.16
N ALA A 242 2.26 1.42 -26.83
CA ALA A 242 1.10 1.27 -27.72
C ALA A 242 0.10 2.42 -27.47
N LYS A 243 -0.40 2.99 -28.56
CA LYS A 243 -1.39 4.08 -28.59
C LYS A 243 -2.79 3.54 -28.32
N THR A 244 -3.60 4.21 -27.49
CA THR A 244 -5.04 4.00 -27.44
C THR A 244 -5.80 5.32 -27.33
N GLY A 245 -6.88 5.40 -28.10
CA GLY A 245 -7.69 6.58 -28.28
C GLY A 245 -8.72 6.82 -27.17
N SER A 246 -9.21 8.05 -27.14
CA SER A 246 -10.20 8.59 -26.23
C SER A 246 -11.63 8.22 -26.61
N GLY A 247 -12.49 8.01 -25.62
CA GLY A 247 -13.93 7.95 -25.78
C GLY A 247 -14.62 8.22 -24.45
N SER A 248 -15.24 9.39 -24.35
CA SER A 248 -16.06 9.81 -23.21
C SER A 248 -17.50 9.32 -23.39
N ALA A 249 -18.07 8.69 -22.38
CA ALA A 249 -19.53 8.53 -22.25
C ALA A 249 -19.92 8.53 -20.77
N GLY A 250 -20.67 9.56 -20.37
CA GLY A 250 -21.31 9.62 -19.05
C GLY A 250 -22.54 8.72 -19.02
N PHE A 251 -22.73 8.02 -17.92
CA PHE A 251 -23.96 7.26 -17.63
C PHE A 251 -24.42 7.47 -16.20
N LEU A 252 -25.72 7.61 -16.04
CA LEU A 252 -26.48 7.85 -14.80
C LEU A 252 -26.44 6.62 -13.87
N LEU A 253 -25.92 6.82 -12.66
CA LEU A 253 -25.78 5.80 -11.61
C LEU A 253 -26.84 6.01 -10.52
N GLY A 254 -28.08 5.62 -10.80
CA GLY A 254 -29.19 5.74 -9.83
C GLY A 254 -29.60 4.47 -9.08
N GLY A 255 -29.04 3.31 -9.41
CA GLY A 255 -29.55 2.02 -8.93
C GLY A 255 -28.67 1.22 -7.96
N LEU A 256 -27.45 1.67 -7.70
CA LEU A 256 -26.43 0.87 -6.98
C LEU A 256 -26.61 0.86 -5.44
N LEU A 257 -27.31 1.84 -4.88
CA LEU A 257 -27.35 2.08 -3.42
C LEU A 257 -28.19 1.10 -2.59
N VAL A 258 -29.15 0.39 -3.20
CA VAL A 258 -30.15 -0.38 -2.42
C VAL A 258 -29.70 -1.82 -2.11
N LEU A 259 -28.88 -2.44 -2.95
CA LEU A 259 -28.47 -3.85 -2.77
C LEU A 259 -27.19 -4.05 -1.97
N ILE A 260 -26.32 -3.02 -1.88
CA ILE A 260 -25.09 -3.07 -1.09
C ILE A 260 -25.41 -2.85 0.41
N GLY A 261 -26.46 -2.12 0.74
CA GLY A 261 -26.87 -1.82 2.12
C GLY A 261 -27.13 -3.07 2.99
N ALA A 262 -27.75 -4.11 2.42
CA ALA A 262 -28.12 -5.32 3.18
C ALA A 262 -26.93 -6.22 3.59
N LYS A 263 -25.78 -6.12 2.91
CA LYS A 263 -24.55 -6.82 3.32
C LYS A 263 -23.62 -5.98 4.20
N ILE A 264 -23.80 -4.66 4.18
CA ILE A 264 -23.00 -3.70 4.97
C ILE A 264 -23.38 -3.74 6.46
N ASP A 265 -24.65 -4.06 6.79
CA ASP A 265 -25.07 -4.22 8.18
C ASP A 265 -24.35 -5.38 8.90
N ALA A 266 -23.87 -6.39 8.17
CA ALA A 266 -23.04 -7.44 8.70
C ALA A 266 -21.58 -7.00 8.98
N LEU A 267 -21.15 -5.88 8.42
CA LEU A 267 -19.79 -5.33 8.63
C LEU A 267 -19.71 -4.34 9.80
N THR A 268 -20.84 -4.01 10.44
CA THR A 268 -20.89 -3.09 11.60
C THR A 268 -20.35 -3.69 12.91
N ALA A 269 -20.10 -5.00 12.95
CA ALA A 269 -19.35 -5.68 14.01
C ALA A 269 -17.80 -5.58 13.86
N TRP A 270 -17.34 -4.65 13.08
CA TRP A 270 -16.00 -4.57 12.49
C TRP A 270 -14.84 -4.46 13.50
N ALA A 271 -15.02 -3.88 14.64
CA ALA A 271 -13.92 -3.70 15.62
C ALA A 271 -13.55 -5.00 16.34
N SER A 272 -14.52 -5.90 16.60
CA SER A 272 -14.28 -7.24 17.17
C SER A 272 -14.00 -8.30 16.08
N GLU A 273 -14.47 -8.06 14.85
CA GLU A 273 -14.32 -8.96 13.71
C GLU A 273 -13.05 -8.71 12.89
N TRP A 274 -12.32 -7.61 13.15
CA TRP A 274 -11.09 -7.31 12.40
C TRP A 274 -10.04 -8.41 12.54
N ALA A 275 -9.94 -9.04 13.71
CA ALA A 275 -9.08 -10.21 13.91
C ALA A 275 -9.61 -11.45 13.17
N HIS A 276 -10.94 -11.65 13.15
CA HIS A 276 -11.59 -12.72 12.38
C HIS A 276 -11.54 -12.45 10.88
N TRP A 277 -11.71 -11.20 10.47
CA TRP A 277 -11.61 -10.76 9.10
C TRP A 277 -10.17 -10.85 8.58
N ALA A 278 -9.18 -10.43 9.36
CA ALA A 278 -7.77 -10.63 9.00
C ALA A 278 -7.46 -12.12 8.79
N ALA A 279 -8.05 -13.01 9.60
CA ALA A 279 -7.94 -14.46 9.43
C ALA A 279 -8.67 -14.96 8.18
N SER A 280 -9.87 -14.43 7.86
CA SER A 280 -10.65 -14.81 6.68
C SER A 280 -10.14 -14.21 5.37
N PHE A 281 -9.40 -13.11 5.44
CA PHE A 281 -8.78 -12.46 4.28
C PHE A 281 -7.74 -13.36 3.62
N PHE A 282 -7.30 -14.42 4.31
CA PHE A 282 -6.12 -15.16 3.94
C PHE A 282 -6.31 -16.69 3.84
N ASN A 283 -7.54 -17.17 4.07
CA ASN A 283 -7.98 -18.50 3.64
C ASN A 283 -8.59 -18.42 2.26
#